data_195ab020625802dfe76397792a164cca
#
_entry.id   195ab020625802dfe76397792a164cca
#
_cell.length_a   1.000
_cell.length_b   1.000
_cell.length_c   1.000
_cell.angle_alpha   90.00
_cell.angle_beta   90.00
_cell.angle_gamma   90.00
#
_symmetry.space_group_name_H-M   'P 1'
#
loop_
_entity.id
_entity.type
_entity.pdbx_description
1 polymer ?
#
loop_
_entity_poly.entity_id
_entity_poly.type
_entity_poly.pdbx_seq_one_letter_code
_entity_poly.pdbx_strand_id
1 'polypeptide(L)'
;IVQDMALRRMNLPVELHASTQAATRTPEQALFLERCGFARVILERALSLDEIRTIRAACGVDLECFVHGAICVGYSGRCFLSRSMSERSGNRGACSQPCRLTYDLVDESGRTVVKGRHLLSVRDLNLSDRIGELIDAGITSFKIEGRLKDIGYIKNVVSYYRQRIDRALASRPGFCRSSVGELSLIHISEPT
;
A
#
# COMPACT_ATOMS: atom_id res chain seq x y z
N ILE A 1 -2.46 11.43 4.22
CA ILE A 1 -2.43 10.68 2.94
C ILE A 1 -3.71 10.99 2.21
N VAL A 2 -3.64 11.49 0.96
CA VAL A 2 -4.80 11.97 0.20
C VAL A 2 -4.79 11.45 -1.24
N GLN A 3 -5.97 11.35 -1.84
CA GLN A 3 -6.15 11.06 -3.26
C GLN A 3 -6.59 12.32 -4.02
N ASP A 4 -7.43 13.15 -3.38
CA ASP A 4 -8.02 14.32 -4.00
C ASP A 4 -6.98 15.45 -4.12
N MET A 5 -6.72 15.86 -5.35
CA MET A 5 -5.77 16.93 -5.66
C MET A 5 -6.21 18.31 -5.18
N ALA A 6 -7.52 18.51 -4.92
CA ALA A 6 -8.03 19.78 -4.37
C ALA A 6 -7.43 20.09 -3.00
N LEU A 7 -7.16 19.06 -2.18
CA LEU A 7 -6.53 19.24 -0.87
C LEU A 7 -5.13 19.86 -0.95
N ARG A 8 -4.42 19.65 -2.05
CA ARG A 8 -3.10 20.29 -2.28
C ARG A 8 -3.20 21.81 -2.44
N ARG A 9 -4.34 22.31 -2.94
CA ARG A 9 -4.60 23.74 -3.11
C ARG A 9 -5.08 24.44 -1.83
N MET A 10 -5.45 23.68 -0.79
CA MET A 10 -5.98 24.24 0.46
C MET A 10 -4.92 24.79 1.41
N ASN A 11 -3.64 24.73 1.04
CA ASN A 11 -2.51 25.24 1.82
C ASN A 11 -2.50 24.75 3.29
N LEU A 12 -2.78 23.47 3.48
CA LEU A 12 -2.87 22.83 4.80
C LEU A 12 -1.50 22.87 5.51
N PRO A 13 -1.46 23.09 6.84
CA PRO A 13 -0.22 23.14 7.62
C PRO A 13 0.34 21.75 7.94
N VAL A 14 0.28 20.82 6.98
CA VAL A 14 0.76 19.44 7.09
C VAL A 14 1.36 18.98 5.76
N GLU A 15 2.33 18.09 5.84
CA GLU A 15 2.82 17.40 4.65
C GLU A 15 1.75 16.51 4.04
N LEU A 16 1.61 16.56 2.73
CA LEU A 16 0.67 15.73 1.99
C LEU A 16 1.40 14.58 1.30
N HIS A 17 0.89 13.37 1.52
CA HIS A 17 1.35 12.17 0.84
C HIS A 17 0.29 11.71 -0.17
N ALA A 18 0.72 11.42 -1.40
CA ALA A 18 -0.20 10.90 -2.42
C ALA A 18 -0.55 9.45 -2.11
N SER A 19 -1.85 9.18 -2.02
CA SER A 19 -2.37 7.84 -1.70
C SER A 19 -2.09 6.84 -2.81
N THR A 20 -1.98 5.55 -2.46
CA THR A 20 -2.04 4.45 -3.44
C THR A 20 -3.31 4.50 -4.30
N GLN A 21 -4.38 5.15 -3.82
CA GLN A 21 -5.61 5.37 -4.60
C GLN A 21 -5.40 6.30 -5.82
N ALA A 22 -4.28 7.03 -5.89
CA ALA A 22 -3.87 7.76 -7.09
C ALA A 22 -3.33 6.81 -8.19
N ALA A 23 -3.14 5.52 -7.86
CA ALA A 23 -2.67 4.46 -8.77
C ALA A 23 -1.36 4.81 -9.49
N THR A 24 -0.38 5.33 -8.75
CA THR A 24 0.92 5.73 -9.30
C THR A 24 1.73 4.52 -9.71
N ARG A 25 1.96 4.37 -11.02
CA ARG A 25 2.60 3.21 -11.65
C ARG A 25 3.71 3.58 -12.62
N THR A 26 3.78 4.82 -13.05
CA THR A 26 4.74 5.26 -14.05
C THR A 26 5.61 6.42 -13.54
N PRO A 27 6.80 6.60 -14.11
CA PRO A 27 7.67 7.74 -13.80
C PRO A 27 6.97 9.10 -13.94
N GLU A 28 6.17 9.26 -15.01
CA GLU A 28 5.48 10.52 -15.31
C GLU A 28 4.44 10.85 -14.24
N GLN A 29 3.73 9.84 -13.73
CA GLN A 29 2.76 10.02 -12.66
C GLN A 29 3.45 10.42 -11.35
N ALA A 30 4.56 9.78 -11.00
CA ALA A 30 5.32 10.11 -9.80
C ALA A 30 5.90 11.53 -9.89
N LEU A 31 6.51 11.89 -11.03
CA LEU A 31 7.05 13.22 -11.29
C LEU A 31 5.95 14.29 -11.28
N PHE A 32 4.76 13.99 -11.79
CA PHE A 32 3.62 14.90 -11.71
C PHE A 32 3.23 15.19 -10.25
N LEU A 33 3.13 14.15 -9.42
CA LEU A 33 2.78 14.32 -8.00
C LEU A 33 3.87 15.07 -7.23
N GLU A 34 5.15 14.81 -7.53
CA GLU A 34 6.27 15.58 -6.99
C GLU A 34 6.15 17.08 -7.34
N ARG A 35 5.93 17.40 -8.61
CA ARG A 35 5.72 18.78 -9.07
C ARG A 35 4.48 19.45 -8.46
N CYS A 36 3.48 18.67 -8.12
CA CYS A 36 2.34 19.16 -7.35
C CYS A 36 2.69 19.44 -5.88
N GLY A 37 3.90 19.06 -5.41
CA GLY A 37 4.39 19.33 -4.07
C GLY A 37 3.95 18.30 -3.02
N PHE A 38 3.69 17.06 -3.41
CA PHE A 38 3.57 15.97 -2.46
C PHE A 38 4.95 15.61 -1.88
N ALA A 39 5.03 15.41 -0.57
CA ALA A 39 6.26 15.02 0.10
C ALA A 39 6.59 13.53 -0.07
N ARG A 40 5.56 12.69 -0.28
CA ARG A 40 5.69 11.26 -0.49
C ARG A 40 4.64 10.72 -1.45
N VAL A 41 5.01 9.70 -2.20
CA VAL A 41 4.12 8.97 -3.11
C VAL A 41 4.04 7.52 -2.69
N ILE A 42 2.82 7.03 -2.41
CA ILE A 42 2.57 5.62 -2.13
C ILE A 42 2.26 4.93 -3.44
N LEU A 43 3.17 4.07 -3.86
CA LEU A 43 3.12 3.38 -5.13
C LEU A 43 1.97 2.37 -5.18
N GLU A 44 1.56 2.01 -6.39
CA GLU A 44 0.64 0.92 -6.64
C GLU A 44 1.27 -0.42 -6.18
N ARG A 45 0.41 -1.39 -5.79
CA ARG A 45 0.85 -2.60 -5.08
C ARG A 45 1.52 -3.67 -5.93
N ALA A 46 1.27 -3.66 -7.23
CA ALA A 46 1.69 -4.73 -8.15
C ALA A 46 2.94 -4.38 -8.97
N LEU A 47 3.72 -3.36 -8.56
CA LEU A 47 4.93 -2.98 -9.26
C LEU A 47 6.07 -3.97 -9.01
N SER A 48 6.79 -4.29 -10.07
CA SER A 48 8.08 -4.99 -9.99
C SER A 48 9.19 -4.07 -9.46
N LEU A 49 10.29 -4.65 -9.02
CA LEU A 49 11.47 -3.87 -8.59
C LEU A 49 12.03 -3.00 -9.71
N ASP A 50 11.98 -3.44 -10.96
CA ASP A 50 12.51 -2.69 -12.08
C ASP A 50 11.63 -1.48 -12.41
N GLU A 51 10.30 -1.62 -12.30
CA GLU A 51 9.38 -0.49 -12.40
C GLU A 51 9.63 0.53 -11.27
N ILE A 52 9.85 0.06 -10.02
CA ILE A 52 10.18 0.92 -8.89
C ILE A 52 11.49 1.69 -9.16
N ARG A 53 12.55 1.02 -9.62
CA ARG A 53 13.83 1.65 -9.98
C ARG A 53 13.65 2.72 -11.07
N THR A 54 12.83 2.40 -12.08
CA THR A 54 12.53 3.35 -13.17
C THR A 54 11.82 4.59 -12.65
N ILE A 55 10.84 4.42 -11.75
CA ILE A 55 10.15 5.53 -11.09
C ILE A 55 11.14 6.33 -10.24
N ARG A 56 11.97 5.66 -9.44
CA ARG A 56 12.97 6.32 -8.58
C ARG A 56 13.95 7.17 -9.39
N ALA A 57 14.40 6.68 -10.54
CA ALA A 57 15.31 7.39 -11.41
C ALA A 57 14.72 8.69 -11.99
N ALA A 58 13.40 8.79 -12.09
CA ALA A 58 12.71 9.93 -12.70
C ALA A 58 12.29 11.02 -11.70
N CYS A 59 12.24 10.74 -10.40
CA CYS A 59 11.73 11.70 -9.41
C CYS A 59 12.56 11.66 -8.11
N GLY A 60 12.57 12.77 -7.36
CA GLY A 60 13.25 12.91 -6.07
C GLY A 60 12.34 12.68 -4.86
N VAL A 61 11.03 12.61 -5.06
CA VAL A 61 10.04 12.47 -3.99
C VAL A 61 10.20 11.17 -3.21
N ASP A 62 9.89 11.16 -1.91
CA ASP A 62 9.89 9.94 -1.12
C ASP A 62 8.93 8.89 -1.69
N LEU A 63 9.40 7.65 -1.81
CA LEU A 63 8.60 6.53 -2.30
C LEU A 63 8.24 5.57 -1.16
N GLU A 64 6.95 5.23 -1.08
CA GLU A 64 6.41 4.25 -0.14
C GLU A 64 5.78 3.09 -0.91
N CYS A 65 6.00 1.86 -0.47
CA CYS A 65 5.35 0.69 -1.02
C CYS A 65 4.73 -0.21 0.06
N PHE A 66 3.71 -0.98 -0.32
CA PHE A 66 3.19 -2.04 0.55
C PHE A 66 4.17 -3.20 0.56
N VAL A 67 4.41 -3.76 1.75
CA VAL A 67 5.31 -4.89 1.97
C VAL A 67 4.64 -6.08 2.61
N HIS A 68 3.45 -5.90 3.21
CA HIS A 68 2.76 -6.97 3.93
C HIS A 68 1.24 -6.82 3.93
N GLY A 69 0.55 -7.94 3.95
CA GLY A 69 -0.87 -8.07 4.18
C GLY A 69 -1.69 -8.16 2.88
N ALA A 70 -2.97 -7.86 2.98
CA ALA A 70 -3.92 -8.07 1.90
C ALA A 70 -3.58 -7.25 0.65
N ILE A 71 -3.37 -7.93 -0.47
CA ILE A 71 -3.18 -7.29 -1.76
C ILE A 71 -4.53 -7.11 -2.47
N CYS A 72 -4.69 -6.01 -3.20
CA CYS A 72 -5.89 -5.72 -3.97
C CYS A 72 -5.86 -6.47 -5.31
N VAL A 73 -6.96 -7.14 -5.67
CA VAL A 73 -7.11 -7.80 -6.97
C VAL A 73 -7.39 -6.81 -8.11
N GLY A 74 -7.91 -5.62 -7.77
CA GLY A 74 -8.23 -4.56 -8.73
C GLY A 74 -7.21 -3.42 -8.70
N TYR A 75 -7.30 -2.55 -9.69
CA TYR A 75 -6.54 -1.30 -9.72
C TYR A 75 -6.95 -0.38 -8.58
N SER A 76 -5.96 0.15 -7.86
CA SER A 76 -6.19 1.09 -6.77
C SER A 76 -6.93 2.33 -7.28
N GLY A 77 -7.94 2.80 -6.54
CA GLY A 77 -8.77 3.95 -6.93
C GLY A 77 -9.75 3.71 -8.08
N ARG A 78 -9.82 2.49 -8.64
CA ARG A 78 -10.69 2.16 -9.79
C ARG A 78 -11.49 0.88 -9.59
N CYS A 79 -11.61 0.40 -8.36
CA CYS A 79 -12.39 -0.80 -8.06
C CYS A 79 -13.80 -0.42 -7.66
N PHE A 80 -14.79 -0.91 -8.40
CA PHE A 80 -16.22 -0.66 -8.15
C PHE A 80 -16.94 -1.87 -7.53
N LEU A 81 -16.23 -2.97 -7.24
CA LEU A 81 -16.83 -4.21 -6.76
C LEU A 81 -17.63 -4.02 -5.47
N SER A 82 -17.10 -3.26 -4.48
CA SER A 82 -17.85 -2.96 -3.26
C SER A 82 -19.11 -2.14 -3.56
N ARG A 83 -19.05 -1.19 -4.50
CA ARG A 83 -20.17 -0.34 -4.85
C ARG A 83 -21.29 -1.10 -5.58
N SER A 84 -20.92 -2.08 -6.40
CA SER A 84 -21.91 -2.91 -7.09
C SER A 84 -22.65 -3.89 -6.17
N MET A 85 -22.06 -4.25 -5.03
CA MET A 85 -22.61 -5.24 -4.09
C MET A 85 -23.17 -4.63 -2.80
N SER A 86 -22.86 -3.34 -2.52
CA SER A 86 -23.26 -2.66 -1.30
C SER A 86 -23.22 -1.13 -1.49
N GLU A 87 -23.69 -0.37 -0.50
CA GLU A 87 -23.58 1.10 -0.48
C GLU A 87 -22.15 1.61 -0.23
N ARG A 88 -21.17 0.71 -0.02
CA ARG A 88 -19.79 1.04 0.29
C ARG A 88 -18.94 1.21 -0.98
N SER A 89 -17.90 2.04 -0.92
CA SER A 89 -16.98 2.24 -2.04
C SER A 89 -15.53 2.10 -1.60
N GLY A 90 -14.81 1.16 -2.24
CA GLY A 90 -13.37 1.00 -2.05
C GLY A 90 -12.57 2.24 -2.45
N ASN A 91 -13.02 2.95 -3.47
CA ASN A 91 -12.38 4.18 -3.94
C ASN A 91 -12.53 5.37 -2.96
N ARG A 92 -13.44 5.24 -1.98
CA ARG A 92 -13.66 6.21 -0.89
C ARG A 92 -13.18 5.69 0.46
N GLY A 93 -12.30 4.69 0.49
CA GLY A 93 -11.76 4.10 1.71
C GLY A 93 -12.69 3.13 2.45
N ALA A 94 -13.91 2.88 1.96
CA ALA A 94 -14.93 2.04 2.61
C ALA A 94 -15.11 0.67 1.91
N CYS A 95 -14.01 0.03 1.49
CA CYS A 95 -14.05 -1.28 0.87
C CYS A 95 -14.66 -2.33 1.80
N SER A 96 -15.69 -3.07 1.34
CA SER A 96 -16.30 -4.20 2.04
C SER A 96 -15.59 -5.54 1.76
N GLN A 97 -14.54 -5.53 0.93
CA GLN A 97 -13.73 -6.70 0.55
C GLN A 97 -14.52 -7.86 -0.09
N PRO A 98 -15.45 -7.61 -1.04
CA PRO A 98 -16.22 -8.69 -1.63
C PRO A 98 -15.33 -9.68 -2.42
N CYS A 99 -14.18 -9.25 -2.93
CA CYS A 99 -13.20 -10.15 -3.55
C CYS A 99 -12.64 -11.23 -2.61
N ARG A 100 -12.90 -11.15 -1.30
CA ARG A 100 -12.50 -12.15 -0.29
C ARG A 100 -13.61 -13.12 0.05
N LEU A 101 -14.81 -12.97 -0.52
CA LEU A 101 -15.91 -13.89 -0.34
C LEU A 101 -15.76 -15.13 -1.26
N THR A 102 -16.56 -16.14 -0.98
CA THR A 102 -16.68 -17.31 -1.87
C THR A 102 -17.68 -17.03 -2.98
N TYR A 103 -17.40 -17.58 -4.16
CA TYR A 103 -18.23 -17.45 -5.35
C TYR A 103 -18.40 -18.81 -6.03
N ASP A 104 -19.49 -18.95 -6.76
CA ASP A 104 -19.69 -20.03 -7.71
C ASP A 104 -19.29 -19.53 -9.11
N LEU A 105 -18.55 -20.35 -9.84
CA LEU A 105 -18.28 -20.13 -11.27
C LEU A 105 -19.30 -20.93 -12.07
N VAL A 106 -20.04 -20.26 -12.91
CA VAL A 106 -21.03 -20.88 -13.80
C VAL A 106 -20.64 -20.66 -15.25
N ASP A 107 -20.92 -21.63 -16.11
CA ASP A 107 -20.73 -21.50 -17.56
C ASP A 107 -21.91 -20.77 -18.23
N GLU A 108 -21.83 -20.55 -19.53
CA GLU A 108 -22.86 -19.84 -20.32
C GLU A 108 -24.25 -20.54 -20.27
N SER A 109 -24.29 -21.83 -20.00
CA SER A 109 -25.54 -22.59 -19.84
C SER A 109 -26.14 -22.51 -18.42
N GLY A 110 -25.45 -21.83 -17.48
CA GLY A 110 -25.84 -21.74 -16.09
C GLY A 110 -25.40 -22.93 -15.24
N ARG A 111 -24.60 -23.86 -15.76
CA ARG A 111 -24.09 -25.02 -15.02
C ARG A 111 -22.92 -24.57 -14.13
N THR A 112 -22.96 -24.97 -12.86
CA THR A 112 -21.87 -24.69 -11.91
C THR A 112 -20.62 -25.51 -12.27
N VAL A 113 -19.54 -24.83 -12.61
CA VAL A 113 -18.22 -25.39 -12.90
C VAL A 113 -17.39 -25.50 -11.60
N VAL A 114 -17.44 -24.48 -10.75
CA VAL A 114 -16.78 -24.45 -9.44
C VAL A 114 -17.76 -23.88 -8.43
N LYS A 115 -17.87 -24.50 -7.25
CA LYS A 115 -18.81 -24.08 -6.20
C LYS A 115 -18.10 -23.61 -4.93
N GLY A 116 -18.51 -22.45 -4.40
CA GLY A 116 -18.14 -21.96 -3.07
C GLY A 116 -16.65 -21.74 -2.86
N ARG A 117 -15.94 -21.19 -3.84
CA ARG A 117 -14.49 -20.96 -3.76
C ARG A 117 -14.13 -19.48 -3.74
N HIS A 118 -12.98 -19.15 -3.16
CA HIS A 118 -12.43 -17.80 -3.14
C HIS A 118 -11.77 -17.44 -4.48
N LEU A 119 -12.58 -17.32 -5.54
CA LEU A 119 -12.12 -17.21 -6.92
C LEU A 119 -11.38 -15.88 -7.22
N LEU A 120 -11.69 -14.82 -6.47
CA LEU A 120 -11.08 -13.49 -6.63
C LEU A 120 -10.06 -13.17 -5.53
N SER A 121 -9.88 -14.04 -4.54
CA SER A 121 -8.98 -13.79 -3.43
C SER A 121 -7.55 -14.18 -3.79
N VAL A 122 -6.71 -13.17 -3.99
CA VAL A 122 -5.26 -13.38 -4.15
C VAL A 122 -4.60 -13.65 -2.79
N ARG A 123 -3.42 -14.27 -2.81
CA ARG A 123 -2.61 -14.49 -1.60
C ARG A 123 -2.16 -13.16 -1.02
N ASP A 124 -2.01 -13.09 0.30
CA ASP A 124 -1.47 -11.92 0.97
C ASP A 124 0.00 -11.70 0.58
N LEU A 125 0.38 -10.42 0.52
CA LEU A 125 1.73 -9.98 0.22
C LEU A 125 2.64 -10.27 1.41
N ASN A 126 3.85 -10.73 1.13
CA ASN A 126 4.95 -10.78 2.10
C ASN A 126 6.28 -10.53 1.36
N LEU A 127 6.84 -9.35 1.56
CA LEU A 127 8.12 -8.93 0.99
C LEU A 127 9.22 -8.82 2.06
N SER A 128 9.06 -9.46 3.21
CA SER A 128 10.02 -9.39 4.31
C SER A 128 11.45 -9.79 3.92
N ASP A 129 11.59 -10.76 3.02
CA ASP A 129 12.90 -11.22 2.54
C ASP A 129 13.51 -10.30 1.47
N ARG A 130 12.73 -9.38 0.92
CA ARG A 130 13.12 -8.46 -0.14
C ARG A 130 13.32 -7.02 0.31
N ILE A 131 13.34 -6.76 1.63
CA ILE A 131 13.49 -5.40 2.20
C ILE A 131 14.77 -4.73 1.70
N GLY A 132 15.90 -5.46 1.67
CA GLY A 132 17.15 -4.93 1.15
C GLY A 132 17.06 -4.48 -0.31
N GLU A 133 16.44 -5.30 -1.17
CA GLU A 133 16.23 -4.98 -2.59
C GLU A 133 15.33 -3.74 -2.78
N LEU A 134 14.31 -3.60 -1.93
CA LEU A 134 13.42 -2.44 -1.95
C LEU A 134 14.14 -1.16 -1.53
N ILE A 135 15.00 -1.21 -0.50
CA ILE A 135 15.86 -0.10 -0.10
C ILE A 135 16.77 0.29 -1.26
N ASP A 136 17.45 -0.68 -1.89
CA ASP A 136 18.35 -0.46 -3.02
C ASP A 136 17.60 0.06 -4.27
N ALA A 137 16.31 -0.24 -4.38
CA ALA A 137 15.43 0.33 -5.41
C ALA A 137 14.94 1.75 -5.08
N GLY A 138 15.28 2.30 -3.90
CA GLY A 138 14.96 3.66 -3.49
C GLY A 138 13.66 3.82 -2.72
N ILE A 139 13.12 2.74 -2.16
CA ILE A 139 11.98 2.81 -1.23
C ILE A 139 12.47 3.27 0.14
N THR A 140 11.87 4.33 0.67
CA THR A 140 12.20 4.93 1.97
C THR A 140 11.14 4.64 3.04
N SER A 141 9.94 4.18 2.65
CA SER A 141 8.84 3.89 3.57
C SER A 141 8.15 2.56 3.23
N PHE A 142 7.88 1.75 4.25
CA PHE A 142 7.31 0.41 4.13
C PHE A 142 5.94 0.35 4.79
N LYS A 143 4.91 0.04 4.00
CA LYS A 143 3.53 0.02 4.47
C LYS A 143 3.04 -1.38 4.73
N ILE A 144 2.51 -1.60 5.92
CA ILE A 144 1.87 -2.85 6.34
C ILE A 144 0.36 -2.67 6.29
N GLU A 145 -0.34 -3.54 5.56
CA GLU A 145 -1.80 -3.60 5.57
C GLU A 145 -2.27 -4.50 6.70
N GLY A 146 -3.06 -3.96 7.62
CA GLY A 146 -3.50 -4.72 8.80
C GLY A 146 -4.81 -4.21 9.41
N ARG A 147 -5.58 -3.39 8.69
CA ARG A 147 -6.79 -2.70 9.20
C ARG A 147 -7.82 -3.62 9.87
N LEU A 148 -7.96 -4.87 9.43
CA LEU A 148 -8.91 -5.85 9.97
C LEU A 148 -8.24 -6.93 10.81
N LYS A 149 -7.00 -6.70 11.26
CA LYS A 149 -6.22 -7.63 12.09
C LYS A 149 -6.23 -7.19 13.55
N ASP A 150 -6.09 -8.16 14.45
CA ASP A 150 -5.97 -7.90 15.89
C ASP A 150 -4.63 -7.25 16.26
N ILE A 151 -4.56 -6.70 17.48
CA ILE A 151 -3.39 -5.99 17.97
C ILE A 151 -2.15 -6.88 18.09
N GLY A 152 -2.33 -8.16 18.43
CA GLY A 152 -1.24 -9.14 18.53
C GLY A 152 -0.58 -9.38 17.18
N TYR A 153 -1.40 -9.56 16.13
CA TYR A 153 -0.91 -9.65 14.76
C TYR A 153 -0.10 -8.41 14.36
N ILE A 154 -0.65 -7.20 14.61
CA ILE A 154 0.02 -5.94 14.23
C ILE A 154 1.37 -5.82 14.94
N LYS A 155 1.43 -6.05 16.27
CA LYS A 155 2.68 -5.99 17.03
C LYS A 155 3.73 -6.97 16.49
N ASN A 156 3.35 -8.21 16.21
CA ASN A 156 4.26 -9.23 15.72
C ASN A 156 4.80 -8.88 14.32
N VAL A 157 3.93 -8.48 13.40
CA VAL A 157 4.32 -8.13 12.04
C VAL A 157 5.24 -6.90 12.02
N VAL A 158 4.89 -5.84 12.76
CA VAL A 158 5.71 -4.63 12.85
C VAL A 158 7.07 -4.93 13.47
N SER A 159 7.14 -5.70 14.56
CA SER A 159 8.40 -6.13 15.19
C SER A 159 9.26 -6.95 14.21
N TYR A 160 8.65 -7.88 13.49
CA TYR A 160 9.36 -8.69 12.50
C TYR A 160 9.95 -7.84 11.37
N TYR A 161 9.16 -6.94 10.77
CA TYR A 161 9.66 -6.04 9.73
C TYR A 161 10.71 -5.07 10.27
N ARG A 162 10.58 -4.59 11.51
CA ARG A 162 11.63 -3.78 12.13
C ARG A 162 12.96 -4.50 12.18
N GLN A 163 12.97 -5.76 12.61
CA GLN A 163 14.19 -6.57 12.63
C GLN A 163 14.77 -6.81 11.22
N ARG A 164 13.90 -7.02 10.21
CA ARG A 164 14.34 -7.20 8.81
C ARG A 164 14.97 -5.92 8.26
N ILE A 165 14.39 -4.76 8.55
CA ILE A 165 14.93 -3.46 8.15
C ILE A 165 16.28 -3.21 8.86
N ASP A 166 16.39 -3.43 10.17
CA ASP A 166 17.63 -3.22 10.92
C ASP A 166 18.77 -4.09 10.37
N ARG A 167 18.51 -5.35 10.04
CA ARG A 167 19.48 -6.23 9.38
C ARG A 167 19.90 -5.71 8.00
N ALA A 168 18.94 -5.26 7.21
CA ALA A 168 19.23 -4.72 5.89
C ALA A 168 20.06 -3.43 5.95
N LEU A 169 19.82 -2.57 6.95
CA LEU A 169 20.55 -1.32 7.15
C LEU A 169 21.97 -1.53 7.69
N ALA A 170 22.23 -2.62 8.42
CA ALA A 170 23.55 -2.91 8.98
C ALA A 170 24.68 -2.95 7.94
N SER A 171 24.36 -3.32 6.70
CA SER A 171 25.30 -3.34 5.56
C SER A 171 25.18 -2.13 4.64
N ARG A 172 24.45 -1.07 5.02
CA ARG A 172 24.15 0.10 4.20
C ARG A 172 24.43 1.41 4.96
N PRO A 173 25.70 1.82 5.09
CA PRO A 173 26.09 2.98 5.93
C PRO A 173 25.50 4.32 5.48
N GLY A 174 25.03 4.43 4.24
CA GLY A 174 24.33 5.63 3.74
C GLY A 174 22.87 5.76 4.19
N PHE A 175 22.34 4.78 4.92
CA PHE A 175 20.98 4.78 5.41
C PHE A 175 20.96 4.75 6.94
N CYS A 176 20.06 5.52 7.52
CA CYS A 176 19.78 5.45 8.94
C CYS A 176 18.29 5.20 9.17
N ARG A 177 17.93 4.63 10.30
CA ARG A 177 16.53 4.61 10.73
C ARG A 177 16.16 5.96 11.32
N SER A 178 14.90 6.37 11.13
CA SER A 178 14.34 7.52 11.83
C SER A 178 14.46 7.32 13.33
N SER A 179 14.71 8.40 14.06
CA SER A 179 14.74 8.40 15.52
C SER A 179 13.37 8.03 16.12
N VAL A 180 13.36 7.50 17.33
CA VAL A 180 12.11 7.15 18.05
C VAL A 180 11.22 8.38 18.29
N GLY A 181 11.82 9.59 18.31
CA GLY A 181 11.07 10.85 18.44
C GLY A 181 10.34 11.25 17.15
N GLU A 182 10.87 10.84 15.99
CA GLU A 182 10.23 11.07 14.68
C GLU A 182 9.24 9.96 14.31
N LEU A 183 9.45 8.76 14.80
CA LEU A 183 8.40 7.81 14.99
C LEU A 183 7.54 8.39 16.10
N SER A 184 6.81 9.45 15.80
CA SER A 184 5.70 9.83 16.63
C SER A 184 5.09 8.51 17.05
N LEU A 185 5.04 8.29 18.36
CA LEU A 185 4.23 7.25 18.98
C LEU A 185 2.80 7.55 18.52
N ILE A 186 2.59 7.39 17.22
CA ILE A 186 1.33 7.57 16.57
C ILE A 186 0.48 6.50 17.20
N HIS A 187 0.01 6.93 18.35
CA HIS A 187 -1.22 6.50 18.93
C HIS A 187 -1.46 4.99 18.75
N ILE A 188 -0.71 4.23 19.54
CA ILE A 188 -1.35 3.13 20.23
C ILE A 188 -2.15 3.80 21.36
N SER A 189 -3.08 4.68 21.01
CA SER A 189 -4.17 5.00 21.88
C SER A 189 -5.06 3.77 21.88
N GLU A 190 -5.15 3.13 22.99
CA GLU A 190 -6.17 2.10 23.20
C GLU A 190 -7.52 2.72 22.85
N PRO A 191 -8.36 2.02 22.04
CA PRO A 191 -9.73 2.47 21.90
C PRO A 191 -10.39 2.39 23.28
N THR A 192 -10.75 3.53 23.83
CA THR A 192 -11.71 3.64 24.91
C THR A 192 -13.09 3.14 24.47
#